data_0f3cbb08e7dde5d8f9f8ce6c004f980e
#
_entry.id   0f3cbb08e7dde5d8f9f8ce6c004f980e
#
_cell.length_a   1.000
_cell.length_b   1.000
_cell.length_c   1.000
_cell.angle_alpha   90.00
_cell.angle_beta   90.00
_cell.angle_gamma   90.00
#
_symmetry.space_group_name_H-M   'P 1'
#
loop_
_entity.id
_entity.type
_entity.pdbx_description
1 polymer ?
#
loop_
_entity_poly.entity_id
_entity_poly.type
_entity_poly.pdbx_seq_one_letter_code
_entity_poly.pdbx_strand_id
1 'polypeptide(L)'
;MKRTKNERREMIENTIQQNPFITDQALSEMYDVSIQTIRLDRNQLSIPELRERVKRVAKDQYQNISSLEDKDIIGDVVDLQSNHYAKSVYTITRQDVFSRNNVARGHVVFAQANSLCVALVQHESVLTKESHIHFVKPVYLGDVVIAEARVEHHDNK
;
A
#
# COMPACT_ATOMS: atom_id res chain seq x y z
N MET A 1 5.94 -30.29 -12.20
CA MET A 1 6.85 -30.00 -13.33
C MET A 1 7.63 -28.74 -13.00
N LYS A 2 8.96 -28.78 -12.92
CA LYS A 2 9.77 -27.58 -12.64
C LYS A 2 9.68 -26.65 -13.86
N ARG A 3 9.16 -25.44 -13.66
CA ARG A 3 9.08 -24.39 -14.68
C ARG A 3 10.48 -23.98 -15.12
N THR A 4 10.65 -23.64 -16.38
CA THR A 4 11.91 -23.09 -16.88
C THR A 4 12.12 -21.68 -16.32
N LYS A 5 13.34 -21.20 -16.33
CA LYS A 5 13.69 -19.85 -15.86
C LYS A 5 12.97 -18.76 -16.66
N ASN A 6 12.82 -18.95 -17.96
CA ASN A 6 12.17 -17.96 -18.82
C ASN A 6 10.66 -17.91 -18.61
N GLU A 7 9.99 -19.06 -18.51
CA GLU A 7 8.56 -19.14 -18.18
C GLU A 7 8.26 -18.46 -16.83
N ARG A 8 9.10 -18.72 -15.82
CA ARG A 8 8.92 -18.08 -14.52
C ARG A 8 9.04 -16.55 -14.59
N ARG A 9 10.02 -16.02 -15.35
CA ARG A 9 10.21 -14.58 -15.53
C ARG A 9 9.02 -13.92 -16.22
N GLU A 10 8.52 -14.51 -17.28
CA GLU A 10 7.32 -14.03 -17.98
C GLU A 10 6.10 -13.99 -17.04
N MET A 11 5.93 -15.03 -16.22
CA MET A 11 4.86 -15.07 -15.24
C MET A 11 5.02 -14.02 -14.13
N ILE A 12 6.24 -13.78 -13.64
CA ILE A 12 6.54 -12.73 -12.65
C ILE A 12 6.21 -11.35 -13.24
N GLU A 13 6.62 -11.08 -14.46
CA GLU A 13 6.34 -9.83 -15.16
C GLU A 13 4.83 -9.58 -15.29
N ASN A 14 4.08 -10.55 -15.81
CA ASN A 14 2.63 -10.49 -15.95
C ASN A 14 1.94 -10.29 -14.59
N THR A 15 2.38 -10.98 -13.55
CA THR A 15 1.79 -10.84 -12.20
C THR A 15 2.03 -9.47 -11.62
N ILE A 16 3.22 -8.89 -11.79
CA ILE A 16 3.53 -7.53 -11.31
C ILE A 16 2.78 -6.48 -12.14
N GLN A 17 2.58 -6.69 -13.44
CA GLN A 17 1.75 -5.80 -14.26
C GLN A 17 0.29 -5.77 -13.81
N GLN A 18 -0.27 -6.93 -13.44
CA GLN A 18 -1.64 -7.04 -12.92
C GLN A 18 -1.77 -6.50 -11.48
N ASN A 19 -0.76 -6.71 -10.65
CA ASN A 19 -0.70 -6.22 -9.27
C ASN A 19 0.65 -5.59 -8.96
N PRO A 20 0.82 -4.27 -9.20
CA PRO A 20 2.07 -3.56 -8.93
C PRO A 20 2.49 -3.57 -7.45
N PHE A 21 1.57 -3.89 -6.54
CA PHE A 21 1.80 -3.88 -5.09
C PHE A 21 2.16 -5.24 -4.51
N ILE A 22 2.31 -6.27 -5.34
CA ILE A 22 2.71 -7.60 -4.88
C ILE A 22 4.15 -7.58 -4.33
N THR A 23 4.36 -8.25 -3.19
CA THR A 23 5.67 -8.33 -2.54
C THR A 23 6.55 -9.41 -3.14
N ASP A 24 7.88 -9.30 -2.96
CA ASP A 24 8.81 -10.37 -3.32
C ASP A 24 8.53 -11.66 -2.53
N GLN A 25 8.03 -11.52 -1.28
CA GLN A 25 7.60 -12.64 -0.44
C GLN A 25 6.41 -13.38 -1.08
N ALA A 26 5.34 -12.65 -1.43
CA ALA A 26 4.17 -13.27 -2.06
C ALA A 26 4.50 -13.92 -3.40
N LEU A 27 5.39 -13.32 -4.20
CA LEU A 27 5.88 -13.92 -5.44
C LEU A 27 6.69 -15.20 -5.15
N SER A 28 7.51 -15.23 -4.11
CA SER A 28 8.29 -16.41 -3.74
C SER A 28 7.40 -17.58 -3.34
N GLU A 29 6.35 -17.32 -2.58
CA GLU A 29 5.33 -18.31 -2.20
C GLU A 29 4.53 -18.80 -3.41
N MET A 30 4.07 -17.87 -4.27
CA MET A 30 3.29 -18.19 -5.47
C MET A 30 4.06 -19.07 -6.47
N TYR A 31 5.35 -18.86 -6.62
CA TYR A 31 6.18 -19.56 -7.60
C TYR A 31 7.05 -20.66 -7.03
N ASP A 32 6.98 -20.90 -5.71
CA ASP A 32 7.76 -21.91 -4.98
C ASP A 32 9.27 -21.78 -5.24
N VAL A 33 9.78 -20.56 -5.05
CA VAL A 33 11.20 -20.21 -5.17
C VAL A 33 11.64 -19.30 -4.05
N SER A 34 12.94 -19.17 -3.81
CA SER A 34 13.43 -18.26 -2.79
C SER A 34 13.18 -16.79 -3.15
N ILE A 35 13.04 -15.92 -2.15
CA ILE A 35 12.95 -14.46 -2.33
C ILE A 35 14.15 -13.95 -3.12
N GLN A 36 15.35 -14.50 -2.89
CA GLN A 36 16.55 -14.15 -3.64
C GLN A 36 16.41 -14.45 -5.13
N THR A 37 15.79 -15.58 -5.50
CA THR A 37 15.48 -15.91 -6.90
C THR A 37 14.53 -14.88 -7.51
N ILE A 38 13.47 -14.49 -6.79
CA ILE A 38 12.54 -13.44 -7.25
C ILE A 38 13.27 -12.11 -7.49
N ARG A 39 14.14 -11.69 -6.57
CA ARG A 39 14.93 -10.45 -6.71
C ARG A 39 15.82 -10.48 -7.93
N LEU A 40 16.51 -11.59 -8.19
CA LEU A 40 17.35 -11.77 -9.36
C LEU A 40 16.53 -11.75 -10.66
N ASP A 41 15.40 -12.44 -10.70
CA ASP A 41 14.53 -12.47 -11.89
C ASP A 41 13.93 -11.09 -12.15
N ARG A 42 13.45 -10.38 -11.13
CA ARG A 42 12.93 -9.01 -11.23
C ARG A 42 14.00 -8.02 -11.74
N ASN A 43 15.22 -8.10 -11.21
CA ASN A 43 16.33 -7.26 -11.66
C ASN A 43 16.69 -7.51 -13.14
N GLN A 44 16.65 -8.76 -13.59
CA GLN A 44 16.89 -9.11 -15.00
C GLN A 44 15.78 -8.60 -15.94
N LEU A 45 14.56 -8.43 -15.42
CA LEU A 45 13.42 -7.84 -16.12
C LEU A 45 13.41 -6.30 -16.02
N SER A 46 14.40 -5.69 -15.35
CA SER A 46 14.42 -4.24 -15.05
C SER A 46 13.18 -3.74 -14.29
N ILE A 47 12.54 -4.64 -13.53
CA ILE A 47 11.38 -4.30 -12.71
C ILE A 47 11.87 -3.80 -11.33
N PRO A 48 11.53 -2.57 -10.91
CA PRO A 48 11.98 -2.02 -9.64
C PRO A 48 11.33 -2.73 -8.44
N GLU A 49 11.94 -2.56 -7.27
CA GLU A 49 11.37 -3.06 -6.02
C GLU A 49 10.02 -2.40 -5.69
N LEU A 50 9.26 -3.03 -4.79
CA LEU A 50 7.91 -2.61 -4.44
C LEU A 50 7.83 -1.12 -4.08
N ARG A 51 8.74 -0.62 -3.24
CA ARG A 51 8.75 0.78 -2.81
C ARG A 51 8.82 1.75 -4.00
N GLU A 52 9.66 1.45 -4.97
CA GLU A 52 9.79 2.30 -6.16
C GLU A 52 8.59 2.17 -7.11
N ARG A 53 7.98 0.98 -7.19
CA ARG A 53 6.73 0.80 -7.95
C ARG A 53 5.60 1.61 -7.34
N VAL A 54 5.43 1.54 -6.01
CA VAL A 54 4.41 2.32 -5.28
C VAL A 54 4.60 3.81 -5.50
N LYS A 55 5.82 4.33 -5.33
CA LYS A 55 6.12 5.76 -5.55
C LYS A 55 5.81 6.23 -6.96
N ARG A 56 6.07 5.41 -7.99
CA ARG A 56 5.74 5.76 -9.38
C ARG A 56 4.24 5.92 -9.58
N VAL A 57 3.44 5.01 -9.02
CA VAL A 57 1.97 5.08 -9.10
C VAL A 57 1.43 6.28 -8.30
N ALA A 58 2.00 6.56 -7.13
CA ALA A 58 1.52 7.62 -6.25
C ALA A 58 1.82 9.03 -6.76
N LYS A 59 2.91 9.22 -7.48
CA LYS A 59 3.41 10.56 -7.88
C LYS A 59 2.35 11.46 -8.53
N ASP A 60 1.49 10.87 -9.36
CA ASP A 60 0.47 11.63 -10.10
C ASP A 60 -0.80 11.89 -9.25
N GLN A 61 -0.97 11.19 -8.13
CA GLN A 61 -2.17 11.30 -7.29
C GLN A 61 -2.10 12.47 -6.30
N TYR A 62 -0.90 12.80 -5.80
CA TYR A 62 -0.73 13.87 -4.81
C TYR A 62 -1.19 15.26 -5.31
N GLN A 63 -1.11 15.53 -6.61
CA GLN A 63 -1.57 16.79 -7.19
C GLN A 63 -3.08 17.04 -7.03
N ASN A 64 -3.85 15.98 -6.75
CA ASN A 64 -5.30 16.04 -6.60
C ASN A 64 -5.76 16.15 -5.14
N ILE A 65 -4.84 16.15 -4.18
CA ILE A 65 -5.15 16.25 -2.75
C ILE A 65 -5.09 17.72 -2.33
N SER A 66 -6.21 18.25 -1.82
CA SER A 66 -6.30 19.65 -1.37
C SER A 66 -6.34 19.80 0.15
N SER A 67 -6.69 18.75 0.88
CA SER A 67 -6.94 18.77 2.34
C SER A 67 -5.72 18.53 3.21
N LEU A 68 -4.66 17.92 2.65
CA LEU A 68 -3.43 17.57 3.36
C LEU A 68 -2.19 17.86 2.51
N GLU A 69 -1.07 18.14 3.17
CA GLU A 69 0.24 18.10 2.53
C GLU A 69 0.75 16.64 2.47
N ASP A 70 1.59 16.31 1.49
CA ASP A 70 2.14 14.96 1.29
C ASP A 70 2.74 14.35 2.56
N LYS A 71 3.38 15.19 3.39
CA LYS A 71 4.01 14.78 4.67
C LYS A 71 3.01 14.36 5.76
N ASP A 72 1.74 14.78 5.64
CA ASP A 72 0.69 14.51 6.62
C ASP A 72 -0.06 13.21 6.32
N ILE A 73 0.20 12.61 5.17
CA ILE A 73 -0.41 11.35 4.73
C ILE A 73 0.48 10.18 5.15
N ILE A 74 -0.11 9.20 5.82
CA ILE A 74 0.59 7.96 6.16
C ILE A 74 0.41 6.96 5.02
N GLY A 75 1.53 6.56 4.42
CA GLY A 75 1.55 5.71 3.22
C GLY A 75 1.50 6.50 1.93
N ASP A 76 1.53 5.79 0.82
CA ASP A 76 1.51 6.36 -0.52
C ASP A 76 0.10 6.21 -1.11
N VAL A 77 -0.55 7.31 -1.50
CA VAL A 77 -1.85 7.29 -2.18
C VAL A 77 -1.62 6.86 -3.63
N VAL A 78 -2.22 5.75 -4.04
CA VAL A 78 -2.00 5.12 -5.34
C VAL A 78 -3.21 5.17 -6.26
N ASP A 79 -4.37 5.52 -5.72
CA ASP A 79 -5.59 5.80 -6.48
C ASP A 79 -6.43 6.82 -5.70
N LEU A 80 -6.92 7.85 -6.40
CA LEU A 80 -7.73 8.89 -5.81
C LEU A 80 -8.80 9.38 -6.80
N GLN A 81 -10.03 9.19 -6.43
CA GLN A 81 -11.21 9.77 -7.05
C GLN A 81 -11.90 10.65 -6.01
N SER A 82 -11.57 11.94 -6.01
CA SER A 82 -12.00 12.90 -4.99
C SER A 82 -13.49 12.77 -4.67
N ASN A 83 -13.83 12.74 -3.38
CA ASN A 83 -15.17 12.56 -2.83
C ASN A 83 -15.85 11.22 -3.15
N HIS A 84 -15.15 10.22 -3.69
CA HIS A 84 -15.71 8.91 -4.03
C HIS A 84 -14.89 7.74 -3.48
N TYR A 85 -13.63 7.63 -3.86
CA TYR A 85 -12.79 6.48 -3.56
C TYR A 85 -11.32 6.89 -3.44
N ALA A 86 -10.61 6.27 -2.52
CA ALA A 86 -9.16 6.37 -2.46
C ALA A 86 -8.53 5.05 -2.02
N LYS A 87 -7.26 4.86 -2.41
CA LYS A 87 -6.44 3.72 -2.03
C LYS A 87 -5.03 4.17 -1.69
N SER A 88 -4.51 3.67 -0.57
CA SER A 88 -3.10 3.88 -0.20
C SER A 88 -2.40 2.58 0.14
N VAL A 89 -1.07 2.61 0.03
CA VAL A 89 -0.18 1.48 0.33
C VAL A 89 0.85 1.94 1.34
N TYR A 90 1.04 1.17 2.42
CA TYR A 90 2.04 1.45 3.44
C TYR A 90 2.79 0.18 3.83
N THR A 91 4.11 0.25 3.85
CA THR A 91 4.95 -0.85 4.34
C THR A 91 5.32 -0.60 5.79
N ILE A 92 4.97 -1.54 6.66
CA ILE A 92 5.25 -1.46 8.10
C ILE A 92 6.76 -1.50 8.35
N THR A 93 7.26 -0.47 9.01
CA THR A 93 8.68 -0.29 9.32
C THR A 93 9.00 -0.65 10.77
N ARG A 94 10.29 -0.65 11.11
CA ARG A 94 10.75 -0.96 12.47
C ARG A 94 10.23 0.01 13.54
N GLN A 95 9.99 1.25 13.18
CA GLN A 95 9.44 2.27 14.09
C GLN A 95 7.93 2.18 14.30
N ASP A 96 7.25 1.35 13.53
CA ASP A 96 5.79 1.19 13.59
C ASP A 96 5.35 0.04 14.49
N VAL A 97 6.27 -0.82 14.90
CA VAL A 97 5.99 -2.04 15.63
C VAL A 97 6.41 -1.98 17.09
N PHE A 98 5.80 -2.83 17.91
CA PHE A 98 6.31 -3.11 19.25
C PHE A 98 7.60 -3.91 19.14
N SER A 99 8.66 -3.50 19.84
CA SER A 99 9.97 -4.13 19.78
C SER A 99 9.98 -5.60 20.27
N ARG A 100 9.03 -5.98 21.14
CA ARG A 100 8.95 -7.30 21.74
C ARG A 100 8.45 -8.39 20.78
N ASN A 101 7.51 -8.07 19.90
CA ASN A 101 6.80 -9.07 19.10
C ASN A 101 6.67 -8.69 17.60
N ASN A 102 7.23 -7.56 17.19
CA ASN A 102 7.16 -7.03 15.81
C ASN A 102 5.73 -6.82 15.25
N VAL A 103 4.72 -6.75 16.13
CA VAL A 103 3.34 -6.42 15.75
C VAL A 103 3.22 -4.91 15.61
N ALA A 104 2.58 -4.46 14.53
CA ALA A 104 2.31 -3.05 14.29
C ALA A 104 1.41 -2.46 15.39
N ARG A 105 1.74 -1.26 15.83
CA ARG A 105 0.91 -0.53 16.79
C ARG A 105 -0.37 -0.07 16.11
N GLY A 106 -1.52 -0.35 16.71
CA GLY A 106 -2.84 -0.09 16.11
C GLY A 106 -3.04 1.36 15.64
N HIS A 107 -2.46 2.33 16.36
CA HIS A 107 -2.56 3.74 15.95
C HIS A 107 -1.85 4.03 14.60
N VAL A 108 -0.83 3.28 14.21
CA VAL A 108 -0.17 3.43 12.90
C VAL A 108 -1.10 2.98 11.77
N VAL A 109 -1.72 1.82 11.94
CA VAL A 109 -2.68 1.30 10.95
C VAL A 109 -3.91 2.21 10.86
N PHE A 110 -4.37 2.72 12.01
CA PHE A 110 -5.43 3.72 12.05
C PHE A 110 -5.03 5.02 11.37
N ALA A 111 -3.81 5.52 11.61
CA ALA A 111 -3.34 6.76 11.01
C ALA A 111 -3.30 6.70 9.48
N GLN A 112 -2.91 5.54 8.89
CA GLN A 112 -3.01 5.33 7.45
C GLN A 112 -4.46 5.46 6.96
N ALA A 113 -5.39 4.74 7.59
CA ALA A 113 -6.79 4.78 7.20
C ALA A 113 -7.40 6.19 7.37
N ASN A 114 -7.12 6.85 8.49
CA ASN A 114 -7.64 8.19 8.79
C ASN A 114 -7.10 9.25 7.83
N SER A 115 -5.80 9.29 7.57
CA SER A 115 -5.21 10.26 6.64
C SER A 115 -5.73 10.04 5.21
N LEU A 116 -5.98 8.79 4.80
CA LEU A 116 -6.59 8.48 3.51
C LEU A 116 -8.03 9.01 3.41
N CYS A 117 -8.85 8.83 4.47
CA CYS A 117 -10.21 9.38 4.51
C CYS A 117 -10.23 10.91 4.42
N VAL A 118 -9.29 11.58 5.10
CA VAL A 118 -9.14 13.04 5.02
C VAL A 118 -8.70 13.46 3.61
N ALA A 119 -7.72 12.78 3.02
CA ALA A 119 -7.22 13.07 1.67
C ALA A 119 -8.28 12.87 0.58
N LEU A 120 -9.23 11.95 0.80
CA LEU A 120 -10.32 11.63 -0.13
C LEU A 120 -11.31 12.80 -0.29
N VAL A 121 -11.52 13.60 0.76
CA VAL A 121 -12.49 14.70 0.75
C VAL A 121 -11.84 15.95 0.16
N GLN A 122 -12.41 16.43 -0.95
CA GLN A 122 -11.94 17.65 -1.62
C GLN A 122 -12.46 18.91 -0.93
N HIS A 123 -11.79 19.30 0.16
CA HIS A 123 -12.07 20.53 0.91
C HIS A 123 -10.80 21.02 1.59
N GLU A 124 -10.64 22.35 1.76
CA GLU A 124 -9.43 22.95 2.35
C GLU A 124 -9.19 22.58 3.82
N SER A 125 -10.26 22.26 4.55
CA SER A 125 -10.17 21.91 5.98
C SER A 125 -11.11 20.75 6.27
N VAL A 126 -10.53 19.57 6.51
CA VAL A 126 -11.24 18.32 6.82
C VAL A 126 -10.72 17.77 8.13
N LEU A 127 -11.64 17.50 9.06
CA LEU A 127 -11.32 16.96 10.38
C LEU A 127 -12.14 15.70 10.66
N THR A 128 -11.50 14.71 11.24
CA THR A 128 -12.17 13.50 11.70
C THR A 128 -13.00 13.83 12.96
N LYS A 129 -14.31 13.70 12.87
CA LYS A 129 -15.22 13.90 14.00
C LYS A 129 -15.33 12.67 14.87
N GLU A 130 -15.45 11.50 14.23
CA GLU A 130 -15.70 10.24 14.91
C GLU A 130 -15.11 9.08 14.08
N SER A 131 -14.72 7.99 14.74
CA SER A 131 -14.24 6.79 14.07
C SER A 131 -14.55 5.54 14.89
N HIS A 132 -14.93 4.45 14.19
CA HIS A 132 -15.11 3.13 14.75
C HIS A 132 -14.15 2.16 14.08
N ILE A 133 -13.34 1.44 14.86
CA ILE A 133 -12.26 0.63 14.31
C ILE A 133 -12.30 -0.77 14.91
N HIS A 134 -12.16 -1.77 14.03
CA HIS A 134 -12.00 -3.16 14.42
C HIS A 134 -10.69 -3.71 13.86
N PHE A 135 -9.77 -4.10 14.74
CA PHE A 135 -8.53 -4.78 14.38
C PHE A 135 -8.75 -6.29 14.36
N VAL A 136 -8.92 -6.87 13.18
CA VAL A 136 -9.30 -8.28 13.01
C VAL A 136 -8.09 -9.21 13.03
N LYS A 137 -6.96 -8.75 12.49
CA LYS A 137 -5.72 -9.54 12.40
C LYS A 137 -4.52 -8.68 12.77
N PRO A 138 -3.49 -9.28 13.39
CA PRO A 138 -2.23 -8.57 13.59
C PRO A 138 -1.54 -8.31 12.25
N VAL A 139 -0.83 -7.18 12.19
CA VAL A 139 0.05 -6.79 11.08
C VAL A 139 1.46 -6.77 11.63
N TYR A 140 2.44 -7.23 10.86
CA TYR A 140 3.82 -7.40 11.32
C TYR A 140 4.80 -6.51 10.57
N LEU A 141 6.00 -6.40 11.12
CA LEU A 141 7.12 -5.73 10.47
C LEU A 141 7.35 -6.28 9.05
N GLY A 142 7.39 -5.39 8.07
CA GLY A 142 7.59 -5.72 6.66
C GLY A 142 6.32 -6.03 5.88
N ASP A 143 5.17 -6.19 6.56
CA ASP A 143 3.89 -6.33 5.89
C ASP A 143 3.54 -5.07 5.10
N VAL A 144 2.85 -5.29 3.97
CA VAL A 144 2.30 -4.22 3.14
C VAL A 144 0.81 -4.10 3.43
N VAL A 145 0.42 -2.96 4.01
CA VAL A 145 -0.97 -2.65 4.33
C VAL A 145 -1.58 -1.84 3.20
N ILE A 146 -2.69 -2.31 2.68
CA ILE A 146 -3.49 -1.60 1.68
C ILE A 146 -4.71 -1.04 2.41
N ALA A 147 -4.89 0.28 2.38
CA ALA A 147 -6.11 0.93 2.84
C ALA A 147 -6.96 1.33 1.64
N GLU A 148 -8.26 1.11 1.74
CA GLU A 148 -9.26 1.56 0.78
C GLU A 148 -10.33 2.37 1.51
N ALA A 149 -10.67 3.54 0.98
CA ALA A 149 -11.69 4.42 1.51
C ALA A 149 -12.77 4.67 0.46
N ARG A 150 -14.03 4.71 0.90
CA ARG A 150 -15.18 5.04 0.07
C ARG A 150 -16.10 5.98 0.82
N VAL A 151 -16.63 6.97 0.12
CA VAL A 151 -17.66 7.87 0.66
C VAL A 151 -19.01 7.19 0.50
N GLU A 152 -19.72 6.99 1.61
CA GLU A 152 -21.09 6.42 1.59
C GLU A 152 -22.15 7.51 1.60
N HIS A 153 -21.97 8.59 2.38
CA HIS A 153 -22.90 9.70 2.48
C HIS A 153 -22.18 11.03 2.51
N HIS A 154 -22.71 12.01 1.81
CA HIS A 154 -22.29 13.41 1.84
C HIS A 154 -23.42 14.22 2.49
N ASP A 155 -23.30 14.58 3.78
CA ASP A 155 -24.16 15.58 4.41
C ASP A 155 -23.51 16.94 4.18
N ASN A 156 -24.09 17.72 3.28
CA ASN A 156 -23.77 19.13 3.13
C ASN A 156 -24.40 19.90 4.31
N LYS A 157 -23.72 19.94 5.46
CA LYS A 157 -24.04 20.84 6.57
C LYS A 157 -22.87 21.73 6.88
#